data_f9f7c3bc190e89993998c74b17605e2f
#
_entry.id   f9f7c3bc190e89993998c74b17605e2f
#
_cell.length_a   1.000
_cell.length_b   1.000
_cell.length_c   1.000
_cell.angle_alpha   90.00
_cell.angle_beta   90.00
_cell.angle_gamma   90.00
#
_symmetry.space_group_name_H-M   'P 1'
#
loop_
_entity.id
_entity.type
_entity.pdbx_description
1 polymer ?
#
loop_
_entity_poly.entity_id
_entity_poly.type
_entity_poly.pdbx_seq_one_letter_code
_entity_poly.pdbx_strand_id
1 'polypeptide(L)'
;MCIRDRDYTIVDNFTRIERVVMWRNTYVGESCELRGAIFCRQCSIKSKVAVYEGVVVGDHCVLDEGCVIHPNVKLWPGKMVEPGATVRESIIWGSQGRRALFSQFGVTGLVNVDLTPEFAAKLGAALGAKLPRGCYVAINRDAHRSSHPRLHLGLSLVGLQRQK
;
A
#
# COMPACT_ATOMS: atom_id res chain seq x y z
N MET A 1 27.54 14.13 4.26
CA MET A 1 27.06 12.76 4.04
C MET A 1 27.17 12.04 5.37
N CYS A 2 26.05 11.78 6.07
CA CYS A 2 26.04 11.00 7.30
C CYS A 2 25.29 9.71 7.00
N ILE A 3 26.03 8.68 6.67
CA ILE A 3 25.51 7.29 6.57
C ILE A 3 26.02 6.60 7.82
N ARG A 4 25.10 6.09 8.62
CA ARG A 4 25.42 5.21 9.74
C ARG A 4 24.90 3.83 9.38
N ASP A 5 25.75 3.06 8.72
CA ASP A 5 25.48 1.67 8.38
C ASP A 5 26.10 0.75 9.43
N ARG A 6 25.43 -0.36 9.70
CA ARG A 6 25.92 -1.45 10.51
C ARG A 6 26.13 -2.67 9.63
N ASP A 7 26.85 -3.66 10.17
CA ASP A 7 27.32 -4.87 9.53
C ASP A 7 26.34 -5.47 8.49
N TYR A 8 26.86 -5.84 7.33
CA TYR A 8 26.18 -6.51 6.22
C TYR A 8 25.13 -5.65 5.47
N THR A 9 25.33 -4.35 5.34
CA THR A 9 24.55 -3.52 4.44
C THR A 9 25.19 -3.54 3.05
N ILE A 10 24.38 -3.84 2.03
CA ILE A 10 24.79 -3.86 0.63
C ILE A 10 24.08 -2.72 -0.09
N VAL A 11 24.84 -1.90 -0.81
CA VAL A 11 24.31 -0.82 -1.62
C VAL A 11 24.84 -0.96 -3.04
N ASP A 12 23.94 -1.09 -4.00
CA ASP A 12 24.28 -1.22 -5.41
C ASP A 12 24.56 0.13 -6.08
N ASN A 13 24.94 0.08 -7.35
CA ASN A 13 25.46 1.20 -8.12
C ASN A 13 24.40 2.30 -8.36
N PHE A 14 24.86 3.52 -8.63
CA PHE A 14 24.04 4.69 -8.98
C PHE A 14 22.99 5.10 -7.95
N THR A 15 23.14 4.66 -6.69
CA THR A 15 22.21 4.98 -5.61
C THR A 15 22.64 6.24 -4.87
N ARG A 16 21.72 7.18 -4.71
CA ARG A 16 21.92 8.42 -3.98
C ARG A 16 21.39 8.29 -2.56
N ILE A 17 22.26 8.43 -1.56
CA ILE A 17 21.93 8.30 -0.15
C ILE A 17 22.32 9.58 0.58
N GLU A 18 21.34 10.25 1.21
CA GLU A 18 21.54 11.46 1.97
C GLU A 18 20.86 11.38 3.34
N ARG A 19 21.62 11.54 4.41
CA ARG A 19 21.11 11.56 5.81
C ARG A 19 20.27 10.32 6.18
N VAL A 20 20.71 9.16 5.75
CA VAL A 20 20.02 7.89 5.98
C VAL A 20 20.71 7.09 7.08
N VAL A 21 19.91 6.45 7.93
CA VAL A 21 20.37 5.47 8.90
C VAL A 21 19.88 4.11 8.48
N MET A 22 20.80 3.16 8.28
CA MET A 22 20.50 1.78 7.95
C MET A 22 20.99 0.85 9.06
N TRP A 23 20.13 -0.08 9.46
CA TRP A 23 20.50 -1.11 10.42
C TRP A 23 20.93 -2.37 9.68
N ARG A 24 21.27 -3.43 10.42
CA ARG A 24 21.90 -4.66 9.91
C ARG A 24 21.10 -5.33 8.78
N ASN A 25 21.82 -5.93 7.83
CA ASN A 25 21.29 -6.73 6.74
C ASN A 25 20.28 -5.98 5.87
N THR A 26 20.57 -4.73 5.55
CA THR A 26 19.76 -3.95 4.62
C THR A 26 20.37 -4.05 3.23
N TYR A 27 19.54 -4.41 2.24
CA TYR A 27 19.92 -4.41 0.83
C TYR A 27 19.29 -3.22 0.12
N VAL A 28 20.08 -2.49 -0.64
CA VAL A 28 19.63 -1.36 -1.47
C VAL A 28 20.06 -1.61 -2.90
N GLY A 29 19.09 -1.72 -3.78
CA GLY A 29 19.30 -1.95 -5.21
C GLY A 29 19.78 -0.71 -5.97
N GLU A 30 19.87 -0.85 -7.29
CA GLU A 30 20.41 0.16 -8.18
C GLU A 30 19.48 1.37 -8.36
N SER A 31 20.11 2.53 -8.63
CA SER A 31 19.40 3.76 -9.00
C SER A 31 18.33 4.20 -7.98
N CYS A 32 18.55 3.94 -6.71
CA CYS A 32 17.66 4.37 -5.64
C CYS A 32 17.99 5.80 -5.17
N GLU A 33 16.96 6.50 -4.71
CA GLU A 33 17.10 7.82 -4.10
C GLU A 33 16.55 7.78 -2.67
N LEU A 34 17.43 7.80 -1.68
CA LEU A 34 17.08 7.70 -0.27
C LEU A 34 17.49 8.99 0.45
N ARG A 35 16.51 9.71 1.01
CA ARG A 35 16.75 10.98 1.70
C ARG A 35 16.15 10.98 3.09
N GLY A 36 16.95 11.28 4.13
CA GLY A 36 16.49 11.52 5.49
C GLY A 36 15.64 10.41 6.09
N ALA A 37 15.95 9.15 5.80
CA ALA A 37 15.14 8.00 6.17
C ALA A 37 15.86 7.07 7.16
N ILE A 38 15.09 6.27 7.90
CA ILE A 38 15.58 5.25 8.80
C ILE A 38 15.07 3.90 8.33
N PHE A 39 15.99 2.98 8.05
CA PHE A 39 15.69 1.60 7.72
C PHE A 39 16.12 0.69 8.87
N CYS A 40 15.17 -0.07 9.37
CA CYS A 40 15.44 -1.07 10.41
C CYS A 40 16.08 -2.34 9.82
N ARG A 41 16.05 -3.46 10.55
CA ARG A 41 16.78 -4.67 10.20
C ARG A 41 16.15 -5.41 9.03
N GLN A 42 16.99 -6.02 8.21
CA GLN A 42 16.59 -6.97 7.15
C GLN A 42 15.58 -6.37 6.16
N CYS A 43 15.77 -5.09 5.83
CA CYS A 43 15.00 -4.46 4.79
C CYS A 43 15.59 -4.75 3.41
N SER A 44 14.72 -5.00 2.43
CA SER A 44 15.09 -5.19 1.04
C SER A 44 14.49 -4.06 0.20
N ILE A 45 15.34 -3.20 -0.33
CA ILE A 45 14.97 -2.08 -1.19
C ILE A 45 15.40 -2.46 -2.59
N LYS A 46 14.45 -2.65 -3.50
CA LYS A 46 14.74 -3.00 -4.90
C LYS A 46 15.19 -1.78 -5.69
N SER A 47 15.38 -1.94 -6.99
CA SER A 47 15.90 -0.88 -7.85
C SER A 47 14.90 0.27 -8.06
N LYS A 48 15.41 1.47 -8.36
CA LYS A 48 14.63 2.67 -8.69
C LYS A 48 13.62 3.12 -7.63
N VAL A 49 13.88 2.83 -6.37
CA VAL A 49 13.04 3.24 -5.25
C VAL A 49 13.39 4.66 -4.81
N ALA A 50 12.37 5.48 -4.61
CA ALA A 50 12.51 6.83 -4.07
C ALA A 50 11.90 6.92 -2.67
N VAL A 51 12.72 7.30 -1.69
CA VAL A 51 12.29 7.49 -0.29
C VAL A 51 12.63 8.89 0.16
N TYR A 52 11.62 9.60 0.65
CA TYR A 52 11.76 10.99 1.08
C TYR A 52 11.94 11.14 2.59
N GLU A 53 12.08 12.37 3.02
CA GLU A 53 12.50 12.72 4.38
C GLU A 53 11.49 12.31 5.47
N GLY A 54 12.01 11.90 6.63
CA GLY A 54 11.20 11.52 7.78
C GLY A 54 10.55 10.13 7.69
N VAL A 55 10.89 9.36 6.66
CA VAL A 55 10.39 8.00 6.50
C VAL A 55 11.09 7.05 7.49
N VAL A 56 10.30 6.19 8.12
CA VAL A 56 10.80 5.12 8.99
C VAL A 56 10.27 3.78 8.48
N VAL A 57 11.18 2.88 8.15
CA VAL A 57 10.86 1.55 7.65
C VAL A 57 11.21 0.51 8.71
N GLY A 58 10.22 -0.23 9.16
CA GLY A 58 10.36 -1.27 10.18
C GLY A 58 11.14 -2.50 9.69
N ASP A 59 11.36 -3.45 10.60
CA ASP A 59 12.10 -4.68 10.31
C ASP A 59 11.42 -5.53 9.22
N HIS A 60 12.19 -6.26 8.42
CA HIS A 60 11.71 -7.20 7.40
C HIS A 60 10.76 -6.60 6.35
N CYS A 61 10.91 -5.32 6.05
CA CYS A 61 10.12 -4.69 5.00
C CYS A 61 10.75 -4.90 3.62
N VAL A 62 9.88 -5.00 2.61
CA VAL A 62 10.28 -5.10 1.21
C VAL A 62 9.69 -3.91 0.46
N LEU A 63 10.56 -3.12 -0.17
CA LEU A 63 10.20 -2.06 -1.09
C LEU A 63 10.51 -2.52 -2.50
N ASP A 64 9.48 -2.82 -3.28
CA ASP A 64 9.66 -3.31 -4.64
C ASP A 64 10.02 -2.21 -5.64
N GLU A 65 10.38 -2.62 -6.86
CA GLU A 65 10.96 -1.75 -7.87
C GLU A 65 10.08 -0.54 -8.21
N GLY A 66 10.72 0.65 -8.28
CA GLY A 66 10.07 1.88 -8.72
C GLY A 66 9.02 2.43 -7.75
N CYS A 67 8.94 1.93 -6.52
CA CYS A 67 8.02 2.49 -5.54
C CYS A 67 8.51 3.85 -5.01
N VAL A 68 7.55 4.68 -4.60
CA VAL A 68 7.79 6.02 -4.08
C VAL A 68 7.17 6.14 -2.69
N ILE A 69 7.99 6.47 -1.70
CA ILE A 69 7.54 6.67 -0.32
C ILE A 69 7.58 8.15 0.02
N HIS A 70 6.40 8.73 0.26
CA HIS A 70 6.26 10.15 0.59
C HIS A 70 6.84 10.50 1.97
N PRO A 71 7.12 11.80 2.22
CA PRO A 71 7.69 12.25 3.50
C PRO A 71 6.84 11.86 4.71
N ASN A 72 7.52 11.59 5.83
CA ASN A 72 6.92 11.27 7.13
C ASN A 72 6.11 9.96 7.20
N VAL A 73 6.14 9.14 6.17
CA VAL A 73 5.48 7.82 6.16
C VAL A 73 6.21 6.85 7.10
N LYS A 74 5.45 6.07 7.84
CA LYS A 74 5.95 5.00 8.70
C LYS A 74 5.45 3.65 8.21
N LEU A 75 6.36 2.76 7.91
CA LEU A 75 6.07 1.37 7.56
C LEU A 75 6.36 0.49 8.76
N TRP A 76 5.36 -0.19 9.28
CA TRP A 76 5.53 -1.14 10.37
C TRP A 76 6.23 -2.41 9.89
N PRO A 77 6.80 -3.22 10.80
CA PRO A 77 7.54 -4.42 10.42
C PRO A 77 6.76 -5.40 9.55
N GLY A 78 7.48 -6.08 8.65
CA GLY A 78 6.91 -7.11 7.77
C GLY A 78 5.99 -6.57 6.67
N LYS A 79 6.13 -5.30 6.28
CA LYS A 79 5.32 -4.72 5.20
C LYS A 79 6.00 -4.89 3.85
N MET A 80 5.17 -5.07 2.83
CA MET A 80 5.59 -5.13 1.43
C MET A 80 4.92 -3.99 0.66
N VAL A 81 5.70 -3.28 -0.13
CA VAL A 81 5.22 -2.24 -1.04
C VAL A 81 5.34 -2.77 -2.45
N GLU A 82 4.23 -2.80 -3.19
CA GLU A 82 4.16 -3.33 -4.56
C GLU A 82 4.99 -2.50 -5.55
N PRO A 83 5.47 -3.10 -6.65
CA PRO A 83 6.24 -2.39 -7.66
C PRO A 83 5.48 -1.18 -8.22
N GLY A 84 6.15 -0.03 -8.28
CA GLY A 84 5.60 1.22 -8.77
C GLY A 84 4.48 1.81 -7.91
N ALA A 85 4.28 1.34 -6.69
CA ALA A 85 3.30 1.90 -5.77
C ALA A 85 3.79 3.24 -5.18
N THR A 86 2.86 4.16 -4.98
CA THR A 86 3.12 5.43 -4.28
C THR A 86 2.45 5.41 -2.92
N VAL A 87 3.25 5.42 -1.86
CA VAL A 87 2.78 5.37 -0.48
C VAL A 87 2.78 6.78 0.10
N ARG A 88 1.60 7.27 0.43
CA ARG A 88 1.39 8.62 1.01
C ARG A 88 0.99 8.59 2.47
N GLU A 89 0.52 7.45 2.95
CA GLU A 89 0.06 7.26 4.32
C GLU A 89 0.84 6.14 4.99
N SER A 90 0.95 6.20 6.31
CA SER A 90 1.68 5.19 7.08
C SER A 90 0.96 3.85 7.04
N ILE A 91 1.70 2.78 6.74
CA ILE A 91 1.19 1.42 6.69
C ILE A 91 1.42 0.77 8.07
N ILE A 92 0.43 0.87 8.93
CA ILE A 92 0.44 0.30 10.27
C ILE A 92 -0.30 -1.04 10.27
N TRP A 93 -1.53 -1.02 9.80
CA TRP A 93 -2.39 -2.19 9.65
C TRP A 93 -2.45 -2.59 8.16
N GLY A 94 -2.80 -3.85 7.90
CA GLY A 94 -2.74 -4.38 6.54
C GLY A 94 -1.35 -4.86 6.14
N SER A 95 -1.25 -5.57 5.04
CA SER A 95 -0.01 -6.25 4.63
C SER A 95 0.77 -5.54 3.53
N GLN A 96 0.14 -4.66 2.75
CA GLN A 96 0.74 -4.18 1.50
C GLN A 96 0.45 -2.71 1.18
N GLY A 97 1.46 -1.99 0.71
CA GLY A 97 1.30 -0.76 -0.06
C GLY A 97 0.94 -1.10 -1.51
N ARG A 98 -0.34 -0.89 -1.90
CA ARG A 98 -0.86 -1.31 -3.20
C ARG A 98 -0.68 -0.24 -4.26
N ARG A 99 -0.35 -0.68 -5.47
CA ARG A 99 -0.33 0.18 -6.66
C ARG A 99 -1.74 0.46 -7.18
N ALA A 100 -2.58 -0.56 -7.18
CA ALA A 100 -3.93 -0.49 -7.73
C ALA A 100 -4.96 -1.05 -6.76
N LEU A 101 -6.16 -0.48 -6.75
CA LEU A 101 -7.28 -0.95 -5.94
C LEU A 101 -7.79 -2.31 -6.41
N PHE A 102 -7.78 -2.54 -7.72
CA PHE A 102 -8.26 -3.77 -8.34
C PHE A 102 -7.08 -4.64 -8.78
N SER A 103 -7.03 -5.86 -8.29
CA SER A 103 -6.16 -6.93 -8.77
C SER A 103 -6.91 -7.82 -9.78
N GLN A 104 -6.26 -8.87 -10.30
CA GLN A 104 -6.93 -9.88 -11.14
C GLN A 104 -8.11 -10.59 -10.45
N PHE A 105 -8.12 -10.59 -9.12
CA PHE A 105 -9.20 -11.14 -8.30
C PHE A 105 -10.16 -10.07 -7.75
N GLY A 106 -10.09 -8.86 -8.26
CA GLY A 106 -10.84 -7.72 -7.75
C GLY A 106 -10.17 -7.03 -6.56
N VAL A 107 -10.96 -6.44 -5.67
CA VAL A 107 -10.46 -5.81 -4.45
C VAL A 107 -10.34 -6.86 -3.36
N THR A 108 -9.11 -7.12 -2.93
CA THR A 108 -8.79 -8.09 -1.88
C THR A 108 -8.20 -7.37 -0.67
N GLY A 109 -8.35 -7.90 0.53
CA GLY A 109 -7.78 -7.30 1.75
C GLY A 109 -8.28 -7.96 3.02
N LEU A 110 -7.70 -7.55 4.14
CA LEU A 110 -8.13 -7.99 5.47
C LEU A 110 -9.49 -7.38 5.82
N VAL A 111 -10.38 -8.22 6.34
CA VAL A 111 -11.72 -7.79 6.79
C VAL A 111 -11.58 -6.84 7.98
N ASN A 112 -12.37 -5.76 7.98
CA ASN A 112 -12.38 -4.69 8.99
C ASN A 112 -11.06 -3.89 9.15
N VAL A 113 -10.08 -4.15 8.29
CA VAL A 113 -8.83 -3.38 8.23
C VAL A 113 -8.72 -2.69 6.86
N ASP A 114 -8.53 -3.47 5.79
CA ASP A 114 -8.47 -2.96 4.42
C ASP A 114 -9.87 -2.83 3.80
N LEU A 115 -10.75 -3.76 4.14
CA LEU A 115 -12.11 -3.83 3.62
C LEU A 115 -13.12 -3.51 4.74
N THR A 116 -13.33 -2.20 4.97
CA THR A 116 -14.31 -1.71 5.93
C THR A 116 -15.69 -1.52 5.28
N PRO A 117 -16.77 -1.43 6.06
CA PRO A 117 -18.10 -1.09 5.55
C PRO A 117 -18.13 0.25 4.80
N GLU A 118 -17.42 1.27 5.30
CA GLU A 118 -17.32 2.59 4.67
C GLU A 118 -16.62 2.51 3.30
N PHE A 119 -15.57 1.68 3.21
CA PHE A 119 -14.88 1.43 1.94
C PHE A 119 -15.83 0.76 0.93
N ALA A 120 -16.58 -0.25 1.35
CA ALA A 120 -17.55 -0.92 0.50
C ALA A 120 -18.67 0.04 0.03
N ALA A 121 -19.12 0.93 0.92
CA ALA A 121 -20.10 1.98 0.58
C ALA A 121 -19.56 2.96 -0.48
N LYS A 122 -18.32 3.44 -0.31
CA LYS A 122 -17.66 4.32 -1.29
C LYS A 122 -17.47 3.63 -2.65
N LEU A 123 -17.09 2.37 -2.65
CA LEU A 123 -16.93 1.58 -3.87
C LEU A 123 -18.27 1.40 -4.61
N GLY A 124 -19.32 1.07 -3.85
CA GLY A 124 -20.68 0.96 -4.40
C GLY A 124 -21.19 2.28 -4.97
N ALA A 125 -20.96 3.40 -4.29
CA ALA A 125 -21.31 4.74 -4.78
C ALA A 125 -20.56 5.09 -6.07
N ALA A 126 -19.25 4.80 -6.14
CA ALA A 126 -18.45 5.04 -7.33
C ALA A 126 -18.91 4.17 -8.52
N LEU A 127 -19.27 2.92 -8.27
CA LEU A 127 -19.84 2.04 -9.28
C LEU A 127 -21.18 2.58 -9.79
N GLY A 128 -22.08 2.97 -8.87
CA GLY A 128 -23.38 3.55 -9.21
C GLY A 128 -23.28 4.84 -10.02
N ALA A 129 -22.26 5.66 -9.77
CA ALA A 129 -22.02 6.88 -10.54
C ALA A 129 -21.52 6.62 -11.98
N LYS A 130 -20.85 5.49 -12.20
CA LYS A 130 -20.34 5.09 -13.54
C LYS A 130 -21.37 4.37 -14.40
N LEU A 131 -22.38 3.74 -13.79
CA LEU A 131 -23.36 2.94 -14.50
C LEU A 131 -24.45 3.82 -15.10
N PRO A 132 -24.94 3.52 -16.32
CA PRO A 132 -26.04 4.23 -16.92
C PRO A 132 -27.33 4.04 -16.10
N ARG A 133 -28.20 5.04 -16.14
CA ARG A 133 -29.49 4.99 -15.42
C ARG A 133 -30.34 3.83 -15.95
N GLY A 134 -30.91 3.05 -15.04
CA GLY A 134 -31.78 1.92 -15.37
C GLY A 134 -31.08 0.62 -15.74
N CYS A 135 -29.74 0.55 -15.63
CA CYS A 135 -29.03 -0.71 -15.83
C CYS A 135 -29.31 -1.70 -14.69
N TYR A 136 -29.28 -2.98 -15.01
CA TYR A 136 -29.35 -4.07 -14.04
C TYR A 136 -27.94 -4.46 -13.60
N VAL A 137 -27.74 -4.61 -12.31
CA VAL A 137 -26.48 -5.09 -11.73
C VAL A 137 -26.74 -6.42 -11.04
N ALA A 138 -26.06 -7.46 -11.49
CA ALA A 138 -26.07 -8.75 -10.82
C ALA A 138 -25.09 -8.72 -9.63
N ILE A 139 -25.58 -9.04 -8.46
CA ILE A 139 -24.77 -9.08 -7.23
C ILE A 139 -24.83 -10.52 -6.71
N ASN A 140 -23.67 -11.11 -6.49
CA ASN A 140 -23.53 -12.42 -5.87
C ASN A 140 -22.77 -12.29 -4.56
N ARG A 141 -22.98 -13.23 -3.65
CA ARG A 141 -22.23 -13.35 -2.40
C ARG A 141 -21.83 -14.80 -2.16
N ASP A 142 -20.71 -15.00 -1.52
CA ASP A 142 -20.34 -16.29 -0.99
C ASP A 142 -21.06 -16.58 0.36
N ALA A 143 -20.91 -17.80 0.85
CA ALA A 143 -21.46 -18.21 2.15
C ALA A 143 -20.63 -17.69 3.35
N HIS A 144 -19.58 -16.92 3.10
CA HIS A 144 -18.67 -16.47 4.16
C HIS A 144 -19.34 -15.43 5.06
N ARG A 145 -19.18 -15.58 6.38
CA ARG A 145 -19.80 -14.71 7.40
C ARG A 145 -19.45 -13.23 7.22
N SER A 146 -18.29 -12.93 6.70
CA SER A 146 -17.80 -11.57 6.47
C SER A 146 -18.41 -10.86 5.26
N SER A 147 -19.11 -11.57 4.37
CA SER A 147 -19.72 -10.99 3.16
C SER A 147 -21.05 -10.28 3.45
N HIS A 148 -21.72 -10.64 4.53
CA HIS A 148 -23.08 -10.18 4.84
C HIS A 148 -23.24 -8.66 4.99
N PRO A 149 -22.49 -7.96 5.84
CA PRO A 149 -22.66 -6.52 6.05
C PRO A 149 -22.28 -5.67 4.84
N ARG A 150 -21.37 -6.16 3.99
CA ARG A 150 -20.90 -5.43 2.81
C ARG A 150 -21.93 -5.40 1.69
N LEU A 151 -22.69 -6.47 1.54
CA LEU A 151 -23.71 -6.59 0.51
C LEU A 151 -24.90 -5.65 0.76
N HIS A 152 -25.33 -5.54 2.02
CA HIS A 152 -26.40 -4.64 2.41
C HIS A 152 -26.06 -3.17 2.16
N LEU A 153 -24.83 -2.74 2.44
CA LEU A 153 -24.37 -1.38 2.19
C LEU A 153 -24.28 -1.06 0.69
N GLY A 154 -23.79 -2.01 -0.12
CA GLY A 154 -23.71 -1.86 -1.57
C GLY A 154 -25.10 -1.76 -2.22
N LEU A 155 -26.05 -2.59 -1.80
CA LEU A 155 -27.43 -2.60 -2.30
C LEU A 155 -28.20 -1.34 -1.93
N SER A 156 -28.04 -0.81 -0.73
CA SER A 156 -28.73 0.42 -0.31
C SER A 156 -28.26 1.64 -1.09
N LEU A 157 -26.99 1.71 -1.47
CA LEU A 157 -26.46 2.83 -2.28
C LEU A 157 -26.91 2.77 -3.73
N VAL A 158 -26.97 1.59 -4.33
CA VAL A 158 -27.52 1.42 -5.69
C VAL A 158 -29.01 1.70 -5.72
N GLY A 159 -29.73 1.36 -4.64
CA GLY A 159 -31.16 1.64 -4.48
C GLY A 159 -31.48 3.13 -4.32
N LEU A 160 -30.66 3.90 -3.64
CA LEU A 160 -30.84 5.35 -3.43
C LEU A 160 -30.66 6.16 -4.72
N GLN A 161 -29.87 5.71 -5.66
CA GLN A 161 -29.74 6.36 -6.97
C GLN A 161 -30.92 6.06 -7.94
N ARG A 162 -31.76 5.09 -7.61
CA ARG A 162 -32.91 4.71 -8.43
C ARG A 162 -34.12 5.66 -8.27
N GLN A 163 -34.10 6.52 -7.24
CA GLN A 163 -35.26 7.39 -6.91
C GLN A 163 -35.11 8.87 -7.32
N LYS A 164 -34.20 9.18 -8.27
CA LYS A 164 -34.14 10.54 -8.83
C LYS A 164 -34.15 10.53 -10.35
#